data_eb5015f8d4edb62c51f2214c4d4827a8
#
_entry.id   eb5015f8d4edb62c51f2214c4d4827a8
#
_cell.length_a   1.000
_cell.length_b   1.000
_cell.length_c   1.000
_cell.angle_alpha   90.00
_cell.angle_beta   90.00
_cell.angle_gamma   90.00
#
_symmetry.space_group_name_H-M   'P 1'
#
loop_
_entity.id
_entity.type
_entity.pdbx_description
1 polymer ?
#
loop_
_entity_poly.entity_id
_entity_poly.type
_entity_poly.pdbx_seq_one_letter_code
_entity_poly.pdbx_strand_id
1 'polypeptide(L)'
;MRKCLTRFGVVTPILFSAPALAQEAPLTPNPDKWRPVVYRDLQIPGPLDAPFTGIWADMIDSNNRRYAAAGDGRYAVGNAPTREAHFVVRGGDKIAMLSVLNIATACKTIAADAATNINVKMCPMRLAFWQGLRGNVRQAQGCYLEPGAQPGNFTPDPSYAVSYASYDLATKSIKLGVILAHKAVEKCSQIVPLYQR
;
A
#
# COMPACT_ATOMS: atom_id res chain seq x y z
N MET A 1 49.74 -29.37 56.97
CA MET A 1 48.50 -29.86 56.27
C MET A 1 47.49 -28.76 56.21
N ARG A 2 47.35 -28.09 55.07
CA ARG A 2 46.37 -27.01 54.86
C ARG A 2 45.28 -27.54 53.91
N LYS A 3 44.00 -27.61 54.39
CA LYS A 3 42.86 -28.05 53.59
C LYS A 3 42.31 -26.84 52.81
N CYS A 4 42.41 -26.90 51.46
CA CYS A 4 41.68 -25.97 50.56
C CYS A 4 40.23 -26.39 50.48
N LEU A 5 39.29 -25.51 50.88
CA LEU A 5 37.87 -25.65 50.59
C LEU A 5 37.56 -24.92 49.28
N THR A 6 37.21 -25.68 48.27
CA THR A 6 36.74 -25.18 46.98
C THR A 6 35.22 -24.94 47.09
N ARG A 7 34.81 -23.66 47.06
CA ARG A 7 33.38 -23.28 46.94
C ARG A 7 32.95 -23.37 45.50
N PHE A 8 32.06 -24.31 45.16
CA PHE A 8 31.34 -24.35 43.93
C PHE A 8 30.22 -23.29 43.96
N GLY A 9 30.35 -22.24 43.16
CA GLY A 9 29.28 -21.29 42.89
C GLY A 9 28.30 -21.86 41.86
N VAL A 10 27.05 -22.06 42.28
CA VAL A 10 25.97 -22.43 41.38
C VAL A 10 25.54 -21.19 40.61
N VAL A 11 25.87 -21.14 39.34
CA VAL A 11 25.37 -20.08 38.42
C VAL A 11 24.01 -20.51 37.92
N THR A 12 22.96 -19.88 38.39
CA THR A 12 21.58 -20.05 37.93
C THR A 12 21.41 -19.27 36.59
N PRO A 13 21.08 -19.90 35.49
CA PRO A 13 20.80 -19.16 34.27
C PRO A 13 19.47 -18.39 34.41
N ILE A 14 19.54 -17.07 34.32
CA ILE A 14 18.36 -16.21 34.22
C ILE A 14 17.84 -16.32 32.77
N LEU A 15 16.77 -17.08 32.60
CA LEU A 15 16.03 -17.13 31.34
C LEU A 15 15.33 -15.77 31.14
N PHE A 16 15.91 -14.91 30.32
CA PHE A 16 15.21 -13.74 29.80
C PHE A 16 14.12 -14.22 28.84
N SER A 17 12.89 -14.31 29.33
CA SER A 17 11.72 -14.41 28.46
C SER A 17 11.59 -13.10 27.70
N ALA A 18 11.97 -13.08 26.42
CA ALA A 18 11.66 -11.97 25.53
C ALA A 18 10.14 -11.77 25.51
N PRO A 19 9.62 -10.54 25.68
CA PRO A 19 8.21 -10.29 25.52
C PRO A 19 7.82 -10.70 24.10
N ALA A 20 6.91 -11.64 23.96
CA ALA A 20 6.28 -11.94 22.68
C ALA A 20 5.63 -10.63 22.20
N LEU A 21 6.18 -10.03 21.16
CA LEU A 21 5.53 -8.93 20.47
C LEU A 21 4.16 -9.47 20.05
N ALA A 22 3.11 -8.98 20.71
CA ALA A 22 1.75 -9.28 20.36
C ALA A 22 1.58 -8.91 18.88
N GLN A 23 1.52 -9.93 18.03
CA GLN A 23 1.25 -9.77 16.62
C GLN A 23 -0.16 -9.21 16.54
N GLU A 24 -0.29 -7.93 16.21
CA GLU A 24 -1.62 -7.31 16.02
C GLU A 24 -2.39 -8.18 15.02
N ALA A 25 -3.56 -8.64 15.42
CA ALA A 25 -4.42 -9.41 14.55
C ALA A 25 -4.67 -8.61 13.27
N PRO A 26 -4.65 -9.25 12.08
CA PRO A 26 -4.88 -8.56 10.83
C PRO A 26 -6.19 -7.78 10.91
N LEU A 27 -6.16 -6.50 10.47
CA LEU A 27 -7.31 -5.61 10.52
C LEU A 27 -8.44 -6.21 9.68
N THR A 28 -9.43 -6.78 10.33
CA THR A 28 -10.62 -7.27 9.63
C THR A 28 -11.48 -6.08 9.20
N PRO A 29 -11.90 -5.99 7.93
CA PRO A 29 -12.75 -4.90 7.48
C PRO A 29 -14.06 -4.88 8.26
N ASN A 30 -14.40 -3.73 8.83
CA ASN A 30 -15.75 -3.47 9.28
C ASN A 30 -16.47 -2.75 8.14
N PRO A 31 -17.47 -3.37 7.48
CA PRO A 31 -18.14 -2.80 6.31
C PRO A 31 -18.74 -1.41 6.58
N ASP A 32 -19.10 -1.10 7.83
CA ASP A 32 -19.65 0.20 8.20
C ASP A 32 -18.60 1.32 8.23
N LYS A 33 -17.32 0.98 8.35
CA LYS A 33 -16.20 1.93 8.50
C LYS A 33 -15.22 1.92 7.34
N TRP A 34 -15.18 0.86 6.56
CA TRP A 34 -14.25 0.69 5.47
C TRP A 34 -14.90 0.99 4.12
N ARG A 35 -14.13 1.66 3.26
CA ARG A 35 -14.55 1.92 1.88
C ARG A 35 -13.52 1.32 0.93
N PRO A 36 -13.96 0.76 -0.21
CA PRO A 36 -13.05 0.35 -1.27
C PRO A 36 -12.21 1.53 -1.73
N VAL A 37 -10.96 1.28 -2.10
CA VAL A 37 -10.15 2.26 -2.81
C VAL A 37 -10.65 2.40 -4.25
N VAL A 38 -10.47 3.57 -4.83
CA VAL A 38 -10.86 3.85 -6.23
C VAL A 38 -9.66 3.59 -7.12
N TYR A 39 -9.88 2.91 -8.25
CA TYR A 39 -8.84 2.60 -9.24
C TYR A 39 -8.96 3.50 -10.47
N ARG A 40 -7.80 3.87 -11.04
CA ARG A 40 -7.70 4.66 -12.27
C ARG A 40 -6.64 4.09 -13.20
N ASP A 41 -6.91 4.18 -14.50
CA ASP A 41 -5.91 3.98 -15.52
C ASP A 41 -5.33 5.35 -15.91
N LEU A 42 -4.03 5.52 -15.71
CA LEU A 42 -3.30 6.74 -16.03
C LEU A 42 -2.46 6.60 -17.31
N GLN A 43 -2.61 5.52 -18.07
CA GLN A 43 -1.93 5.35 -19.37
C GLN A 43 -2.41 6.39 -20.39
N ILE A 44 -3.71 6.67 -20.39
CA ILE A 44 -4.33 7.72 -21.21
C ILE A 44 -5.13 8.63 -20.26
N PRO A 45 -4.47 9.57 -19.56
CA PRO A 45 -5.13 10.36 -18.53
C PRO A 45 -6.09 11.39 -19.15
N GLY A 46 -7.28 11.48 -18.57
CA GLY A 46 -8.26 12.51 -18.87
C GLY A 46 -8.09 13.76 -17.97
N PRO A 47 -8.90 14.80 -18.18
CA PRO A 47 -8.82 16.04 -17.39
C PRO A 47 -9.04 15.81 -15.88
N LEU A 48 -9.83 14.81 -15.51
CA LEU A 48 -10.11 14.47 -14.10
C LEU A 48 -8.93 13.75 -13.42
N ASP A 49 -7.93 13.32 -14.18
CA ASP A 49 -6.77 12.59 -13.66
C ASP A 49 -5.60 13.51 -13.33
N ALA A 50 -5.72 14.83 -13.62
CA ALA A 50 -4.67 15.81 -13.37
C ALA A 50 -4.11 15.80 -11.92
N PRO A 51 -4.91 15.66 -10.85
CA PRO A 51 -4.37 15.56 -9.50
C PRO A 51 -3.47 14.33 -9.30
N PHE A 52 -3.80 13.21 -9.92
CA PHE A 52 -3.07 11.94 -9.79
C PHE A 52 -1.81 11.97 -10.64
N THR A 53 -1.92 12.40 -11.90
CA THR A 53 -0.75 12.54 -12.77
C THR A 53 0.25 13.57 -12.22
N GLY A 54 -0.23 14.66 -11.61
CA GLY A 54 0.63 15.65 -10.95
C GLY A 54 1.40 15.09 -9.74
N ILE A 55 0.74 14.29 -8.89
CA ILE A 55 1.41 13.63 -7.75
C ILE A 55 2.50 12.67 -8.21
N TRP A 56 2.32 11.99 -9.34
CA TRP A 56 3.18 10.94 -9.84
C TRP A 56 4.01 11.32 -11.06
N ALA A 57 4.07 12.59 -11.44
CA ALA A 57 4.68 13.07 -12.69
C ALA A 57 6.11 12.53 -12.88
N ASP A 58 6.95 12.61 -11.85
CA ASP A 58 8.33 12.12 -11.87
C ASP A 58 8.46 10.62 -12.17
N MET A 59 7.58 9.80 -11.59
CA MET A 59 7.59 8.35 -11.79
C MET A 59 6.96 7.96 -13.13
N ILE A 60 5.90 8.63 -13.54
CA ILE A 60 5.25 8.42 -14.85
C ILE A 60 6.23 8.77 -15.96
N ASP A 61 6.89 9.92 -15.89
CA ASP A 61 7.89 10.34 -16.88
C ASP A 61 9.08 9.37 -16.95
N SER A 62 9.56 8.91 -15.80
CA SER A 62 10.63 7.93 -15.74
C SER A 62 10.23 6.60 -16.37
N ASN A 63 9.00 6.13 -16.10
CA ASN A 63 8.46 4.91 -16.67
C ASN A 63 8.32 5.01 -18.18
N ASN A 64 7.77 6.13 -18.69
CA ASN A 64 7.61 6.39 -20.12
C ASN A 64 8.96 6.41 -20.86
N ARG A 65 9.99 7.09 -20.29
CA ARG A 65 11.34 7.09 -20.87
C ARG A 65 11.95 5.69 -20.97
N ARG A 66 11.76 4.83 -19.96
CA ARG A 66 12.26 3.44 -19.99
C ARG A 66 11.55 2.61 -21.04
N TYR A 67 10.25 2.77 -21.20
CA TYR A 67 9.49 2.08 -22.23
C TYR A 67 9.93 2.50 -23.64
N ALA A 68 10.08 3.80 -23.88
CA ALA A 68 10.57 4.31 -25.16
C ALA A 68 11.99 3.77 -25.49
N ALA A 69 12.86 3.70 -24.49
CA ALA A 69 14.23 3.19 -24.67
C ALA A 69 14.28 1.68 -24.92
N ALA A 70 13.32 0.91 -24.43
CA ALA A 70 13.26 -0.55 -24.63
C ALA A 70 12.92 -0.96 -26.08
N GLY A 71 12.56 -0.02 -26.95
CA GLY A 71 12.29 -0.27 -28.36
C GLY A 71 11.11 -1.20 -28.62
N ASP A 72 10.26 -1.43 -27.63
CA ASP A 72 9.07 -2.27 -27.76
C ASP A 72 7.98 -1.47 -28.50
N GLY A 73 8.06 -1.47 -29.83
CA GLY A 73 7.17 -0.72 -30.74
C GLY A 73 5.66 -0.98 -30.54
N ARG A 74 5.29 -1.87 -29.62
CA ARG A 74 3.90 -2.11 -29.22
C ARG A 74 3.27 -0.89 -28.53
N TYR A 75 4.08 0.03 -28.02
CA TYR A 75 3.63 1.23 -27.30
C TYR A 75 4.02 2.54 -28.00
N ALA A 76 4.20 2.50 -29.32
CA ALA A 76 4.56 3.68 -30.12
C ALA A 76 3.51 4.81 -30.07
N VAL A 77 2.32 4.55 -29.53
CA VAL A 77 1.25 5.53 -29.36
C VAL A 77 0.70 5.39 -27.94
N GLY A 78 1.21 6.18 -27.01
CA GLY A 78 0.72 6.25 -25.63
C GLY A 78 1.81 6.14 -24.56
N ASN A 79 1.41 6.40 -23.34
CA ASN A 79 2.26 6.22 -22.17
C ASN A 79 2.42 4.72 -21.83
N ALA A 80 3.47 4.38 -21.10
CA ALA A 80 3.65 3.06 -20.52
C ALA A 80 2.45 2.70 -19.62
N PRO A 81 2.08 1.40 -19.50
CA PRO A 81 0.99 1.00 -18.62
C PRO A 81 1.20 1.52 -17.20
N THR A 82 0.26 2.34 -16.77
CA THR A 82 0.32 3.03 -15.48
C THR A 82 -1.06 3.02 -14.87
N ARG A 83 -1.19 2.43 -13.68
CA ARG A 83 -2.46 2.36 -12.94
C ARG A 83 -2.28 2.91 -11.54
N GLU A 84 -3.35 3.44 -11.00
CA GLU A 84 -3.34 4.08 -9.68
C GLU A 84 -4.55 3.60 -8.87
N ALA A 85 -4.35 3.51 -7.55
CA ALA A 85 -5.41 3.26 -6.59
C ALA A 85 -5.35 4.32 -5.49
N HIS A 86 -6.49 4.93 -5.13
CA HIS A 86 -6.49 6.02 -4.16
C HIS A 86 -7.64 5.97 -3.17
N PHE A 87 -7.42 6.68 -2.06
CA PHE A 87 -8.41 6.98 -1.04
C PHE A 87 -8.30 8.44 -0.63
N VAL A 88 -9.42 9.15 -0.60
CA VAL A 88 -9.47 10.58 -0.30
C VAL A 88 -10.24 10.84 0.98
N VAL A 89 -9.63 11.60 1.89
CA VAL A 89 -10.27 12.16 3.08
C VAL A 89 -10.44 13.66 2.90
N ARG A 90 -11.64 14.17 3.13
CA ARG A 90 -11.93 15.59 3.08
C ARG A 90 -12.46 16.07 4.43
N GLY A 91 -11.97 17.22 4.87
CA GLY A 91 -12.40 17.87 6.12
C GLY A 91 -12.24 19.38 6.04
N GLY A 92 -13.33 20.09 5.75
CA GLY A 92 -13.31 21.54 5.52
C GLY A 92 -12.43 21.89 4.31
N ASP A 93 -11.45 22.76 4.53
CA ASP A 93 -10.45 23.21 3.54
C ASP A 93 -9.27 22.25 3.35
N LYS A 94 -9.28 21.12 4.08
CA LYS A 94 -8.19 20.14 4.09
C LYS A 94 -8.57 18.92 3.28
N ILE A 95 -7.63 18.48 2.44
CA ILE A 95 -7.74 17.25 1.67
C ILE A 95 -6.49 16.43 1.93
N ALA A 96 -6.69 15.17 2.27
CA ALA A 96 -5.62 14.17 2.30
C ALA A 96 -5.95 13.10 1.26
N MET A 97 -5.02 12.81 0.36
CA MET A 97 -5.15 11.75 -0.64
C MET A 97 -4.00 10.78 -0.47
N LEU A 98 -4.34 9.54 -0.24
CA LEU A 98 -3.42 8.43 -0.27
C LEU A 98 -3.54 7.77 -1.65
N SER A 99 -2.42 7.64 -2.35
CA SER A 99 -2.36 7.13 -3.71
C SER A 99 -1.24 6.10 -3.83
N VAL A 100 -1.53 4.96 -4.46
CA VAL A 100 -0.60 3.85 -4.73
C VAL A 100 -0.45 3.72 -6.23
N LEU A 101 0.78 3.80 -6.74
CA LEU A 101 1.06 3.74 -8.17
C LEU A 101 1.55 2.35 -8.59
N ASN A 102 0.81 1.68 -9.47
CA ASN A 102 1.23 0.42 -10.06
C ASN A 102 1.91 0.67 -11.42
N ILE A 103 3.23 0.52 -11.41
CA ILE A 103 4.07 0.46 -12.62
C ILE A 103 5.00 -0.75 -12.52
N ALA A 104 5.24 -1.42 -13.65
CA ALA A 104 5.95 -2.70 -13.68
C ALA A 104 7.36 -2.62 -13.06
N THR A 105 8.04 -1.49 -13.20
CA THR A 105 9.43 -1.30 -12.74
C THR A 105 9.57 -1.01 -11.25
N ALA A 106 8.47 -0.68 -10.54
CA ALA A 106 8.54 -0.25 -9.14
C ALA A 106 7.70 -1.11 -8.18
N CYS A 107 6.88 -2.01 -8.70
CA CYS A 107 6.05 -2.89 -7.90
C CYS A 107 6.60 -4.31 -7.83
N LYS A 108 6.42 -4.95 -6.68
CA LYS A 108 6.78 -6.36 -6.45
C LYS A 108 5.56 -7.14 -5.99
N THR A 109 5.26 -8.26 -6.66
CA THR A 109 4.20 -9.18 -6.21
C THR A 109 4.55 -9.78 -4.86
N ILE A 110 3.62 -9.70 -3.91
CA ILE A 110 3.78 -10.20 -2.53
C ILE A 110 2.76 -11.29 -2.18
N ALA A 111 1.65 -11.35 -2.91
CA ALA A 111 0.66 -12.42 -2.84
C ALA A 111 -0.01 -12.57 -4.21
N ALA A 112 -0.46 -13.77 -4.52
CA ALA A 112 -1.17 -14.08 -5.75
C ALA A 112 -2.21 -15.16 -5.50
N ASP A 113 -3.32 -15.09 -6.23
CA ASP A 113 -4.31 -16.15 -6.31
C ASP A 113 -4.32 -16.70 -7.74
N ALA A 114 -3.81 -17.94 -7.89
CA ALA A 114 -3.69 -18.60 -9.17
C ALA A 114 -5.06 -18.93 -9.81
N ALA A 115 -6.10 -19.11 -9.02
CA ALA A 115 -7.43 -19.45 -9.52
C ALA A 115 -8.08 -18.28 -10.26
N THR A 116 -7.81 -17.04 -9.84
CA THR A 116 -8.40 -15.82 -10.41
C THR A 116 -7.40 -14.95 -11.15
N ASN A 117 -6.09 -15.30 -11.11
CA ASN A 117 -4.99 -14.45 -11.59
C ASN A 117 -4.96 -13.06 -10.93
N ILE A 118 -5.53 -12.91 -9.73
CA ILE A 118 -5.45 -11.68 -8.96
C ILE A 118 -4.12 -11.64 -8.23
N ASN A 119 -3.41 -10.52 -8.35
CA ASN A 119 -2.14 -10.30 -7.69
C ASN A 119 -2.22 -9.15 -6.69
N VAL A 120 -1.53 -9.28 -5.57
CA VAL A 120 -1.26 -8.17 -4.65
C VAL A 120 0.21 -7.78 -4.79
N LYS A 121 0.44 -6.51 -5.09
CA LYS A 121 1.76 -5.96 -5.28
C LYS A 121 2.07 -4.93 -4.20
N MET A 122 3.31 -4.93 -3.72
CA MET A 122 3.86 -3.82 -2.94
C MET A 122 4.39 -2.78 -3.92
N CYS A 123 3.84 -1.59 -3.87
CA CYS A 123 4.07 -0.51 -4.83
C CYS A 123 4.42 0.80 -4.12
N PRO A 124 5.02 1.78 -4.81
CA PRO A 124 5.16 3.13 -4.29
C PRO A 124 3.82 3.72 -3.89
N MET A 125 3.79 4.38 -2.73
CA MET A 125 2.63 5.05 -2.18
C MET A 125 2.99 6.49 -1.83
N ARG A 126 2.10 7.43 -2.13
CA ARG A 126 2.22 8.83 -1.74
C ARG A 126 1.01 9.27 -0.95
N LEU A 127 1.28 9.97 0.14
CA LEU A 127 0.28 10.67 0.91
C LEU A 127 0.43 12.16 0.64
N ALA A 128 -0.52 12.71 -0.08
CA ALA A 128 -0.55 14.12 -0.46
C ALA A 128 -1.56 14.87 0.40
N PHE A 129 -1.16 16.04 0.86
CA PHE A 129 -2.00 16.94 1.64
C PHE A 129 -2.14 18.28 0.94
N TRP A 130 -3.34 18.82 0.99
CA TRP A 130 -3.61 20.17 0.59
C TRP A 130 -4.36 20.88 1.71
N GLN A 131 -3.93 22.12 2.00
CA GLN A 131 -4.64 23.08 2.79
C GLN A 131 -4.60 24.40 2.04
N GLY A 132 -5.71 24.78 1.44
CA GLY A 132 -5.75 25.85 0.47
C GLY A 132 -4.79 25.57 -0.71
N LEU A 133 -3.89 26.51 -1.00
CA LEU A 133 -2.90 26.39 -2.10
C LEU A 133 -1.61 25.66 -1.69
N ARG A 134 -1.46 25.28 -0.43
CA ARG A 134 -0.25 24.59 0.06
C ARG A 134 -0.42 23.09 -0.01
N GLY A 135 0.51 22.42 -0.67
CA GLY A 135 0.57 20.96 -0.77
C GLY A 135 1.86 20.41 -0.16
N ASN A 136 1.78 19.22 0.41
CA ASN A 136 2.92 18.44 0.88
C ASN A 136 2.71 16.98 0.48
N VAL A 137 3.78 16.30 0.05
CA VAL A 137 3.74 14.91 -0.38
C VAL A 137 4.75 14.10 0.42
N ARG A 138 4.29 13.01 1.05
CA ARG A 138 5.13 12.03 1.73
C ARG A 138 5.15 10.73 0.95
N GLN A 139 6.30 10.06 0.92
CA GLN A 139 6.48 8.79 0.22
C GLN A 139 6.48 7.62 1.20
N ALA A 140 5.91 6.50 0.78
CA ALA A 140 5.86 5.23 1.50
C ALA A 140 5.73 4.05 0.51
N GLN A 141 5.46 2.88 1.04
CA GLN A 141 5.07 1.69 0.28
C GLN A 141 3.63 1.33 0.62
N GLY A 142 2.86 0.86 -0.34
CA GLY A 142 1.48 0.42 -0.14
C GLY A 142 1.11 -0.74 -1.04
N CYS A 143 0.03 -1.43 -0.70
CA CYS A 143 -0.45 -2.53 -1.51
C CYS A 143 -1.36 -2.07 -2.63
N TYR A 144 -1.13 -2.61 -3.81
CA TYR A 144 -1.99 -2.50 -4.98
C TYR A 144 -2.58 -3.88 -5.31
N LEU A 145 -3.91 -3.98 -5.34
CA LEU A 145 -4.61 -5.17 -5.79
C LEU A 145 -4.76 -5.07 -7.31
N GLU A 146 -4.05 -5.93 -8.03
CA GLU A 146 -4.10 -6.00 -9.49
C GLU A 146 -5.11 -7.06 -9.91
N PRO A 147 -6.23 -6.67 -10.52
CA PRO A 147 -7.15 -7.65 -11.09
C PRO A 147 -6.42 -8.43 -12.18
N GLY A 148 -6.68 -9.74 -12.24
CA GLY A 148 -6.16 -10.59 -13.29
C GLY A 148 -6.55 -10.07 -14.68
N ALA A 149 -5.84 -10.50 -15.71
CA ALA A 149 -6.03 -10.08 -17.10
C ALA A 149 -7.37 -10.59 -17.69
N GLN A 150 -8.48 -10.29 -17.05
CA GLN A 150 -9.79 -10.51 -17.65
C GLN A 150 -10.19 -9.26 -18.45
N PRO A 151 -10.52 -9.40 -19.74
CA PRO A 151 -11.05 -8.30 -20.51
C PRO A 151 -12.45 -7.95 -19.99
N GLY A 152 -12.62 -6.73 -19.54
CA GLY A 152 -13.87 -6.21 -19.01
C GLY A 152 -13.68 -5.48 -17.68
N ASN A 153 -14.67 -4.72 -17.29
CA ASN A 153 -14.72 -4.05 -15.99
C ASN A 153 -14.90 -5.11 -14.87
N PHE A 154 -13.82 -5.82 -14.56
CA PHE A 154 -13.82 -6.77 -13.45
C PHE A 154 -13.85 -5.98 -12.14
N THR A 155 -15.02 -5.91 -11.54
CA THR A 155 -15.15 -5.54 -10.14
C THR A 155 -15.09 -6.85 -9.36
N PRO A 156 -13.97 -7.16 -8.67
CA PRO A 156 -13.91 -8.36 -7.85
C PRO A 156 -15.05 -8.32 -6.84
N ASP A 157 -15.61 -9.50 -6.54
CA ASP A 157 -16.49 -9.62 -5.37
C ASP A 157 -15.75 -9.05 -4.14
N PRO A 158 -16.26 -8.00 -3.49
CA PRO A 158 -15.57 -7.38 -2.37
C PRO A 158 -15.33 -8.33 -1.19
N SER A 159 -16.09 -9.42 -1.11
CA SER A 159 -15.85 -10.46 -0.11
C SER A 159 -14.66 -11.35 -0.46
N TYR A 160 -14.32 -11.46 -1.76
CA TYR A 160 -13.24 -12.29 -2.25
C TYR A 160 -11.91 -11.55 -2.36
N ALA A 161 -11.93 -10.36 -3.00
CA ALA A 161 -10.74 -9.56 -3.22
C ALA A 161 -11.09 -8.07 -3.21
N VAL A 162 -10.52 -7.32 -2.27
CA VAL A 162 -10.74 -5.88 -2.17
C VAL A 162 -9.56 -5.19 -1.51
N SER A 163 -9.17 -4.02 -2.04
CA SER A 163 -8.38 -3.04 -1.30
C SER A 163 -9.35 -2.07 -0.62
N TYR A 164 -9.14 -1.83 0.65
CA TYR A 164 -10.01 -1.00 1.46
C TYR A 164 -9.23 -0.03 2.33
N ALA A 165 -9.86 1.08 2.64
CA ALA A 165 -9.31 2.10 3.51
C ALA A 165 -10.37 2.66 4.46
N SER A 166 -9.94 3.13 5.63
CA SER A 166 -10.78 3.92 6.53
C SER A 166 -9.99 5.05 7.15
N TYR A 167 -10.69 6.14 7.45
CA TYR A 167 -10.12 7.24 8.20
C TYR A 167 -10.55 7.16 9.67
N ASP A 168 -9.56 7.17 10.56
CA ASP A 168 -9.77 7.25 12.00
C ASP A 168 -9.58 8.70 12.45
N LEU A 169 -10.68 9.33 12.85
CA LEU A 169 -10.68 10.75 13.27
C LEU A 169 -9.93 10.96 14.59
N ALA A 170 -9.98 9.98 15.50
CA ALA A 170 -9.36 10.11 16.82
C ALA A 170 -7.82 10.07 16.71
N THR A 171 -7.30 9.15 15.93
CA THR A 171 -5.85 9.01 15.70
C THR A 171 -5.35 9.84 14.51
N LYS A 172 -6.25 10.46 13.74
CA LYS A 172 -5.94 11.18 12.49
C LYS A 172 -5.06 10.34 11.56
N SER A 173 -5.46 9.09 11.36
CA SER A 173 -4.73 8.14 10.52
C SER A 173 -5.65 7.48 9.49
N ILE A 174 -5.06 7.04 8.38
CA ILE A 174 -5.71 6.18 7.41
C ILE A 174 -5.26 4.74 7.69
N LYS A 175 -6.23 3.86 7.90
CA LYS A 175 -6.00 2.41 8.00
C LYS A 175 -6.25 1.80 6.62
N LEU A 176 -5.31 0.98 6.17
CA LEU A 176 -5.35 0.29 4.87
C LEU A 176 -5.35 -1.21 5.06
N GLY A 177 -5.94 -1.92 4.12
CA GLY A 177 -5.82 -3.36 4.05
C GLY A 177 -6.23 -3.89 2.68
N VAL A 178 -5.88 -5.15 2.44
CA VAL A 178 -6.24 -5.92 1.26
C VAL A 178 -6.78 -7.28 1.70
N ILE A 179 -7.91 -7.68 1.12
CA ILE A 179 -8.41 -9.05 1.17
C ILE A 179 -8.07 -9.71 -0.16
N LEU A 180 -7.64 -10.96 -0.14
CA LEU A 180 -7.45 -11.83 -1.29
C LEU A 180 -7.89 -13.24 -0.92
N ALA A 181 -8.75 -13.86 -1.72
CA ALA A 181 -9.31 -15.19 -1.47
C ALA A 181 -9.93 -15.31 -0.06
N HIS A 182 -10.76 -14.33 0.32
CA HIS A 182 -11.44 -14.19 1.61
C HIS A 182 -10.50 -14.04 2.83
N LYS A 183 -9.21 -13.76 2.62
CA LYS A 183 -8.22 -13.64 3.69
C LYS A 183 -7.53 -12.29 3.66
N ALA A 184 -7.30 -11.71 4.82
CA ALA A 184 -6.50 -10.50 4.92
C ALA A 184 -5.05 -10.79 4.53
N VAL A 185 -4.48 -9.92 3.68
CA VAL A 185 -3.05 -9.96 3.34
C VAL A 185 -2.30 -9.14 4.40
N GLU A 186 -1.69 -9.82 5.37
CA GLU A 186 -1.08 -9.19 6.56
C GLU A 186 -0.11 -8.06 6.21
N LYS A 187 0.75 -8.26 5.20
CA LYS A 187 1.72 -7.25 4.74
C LYS A 187 1.07 -5.96 4.23
N CYS A 188 -0.23 -5.99 3.95
CA CYS A 188 -1.01 -4.85 3.48
C CYS A 188 -1.78 -4.13 4.59
N SER A 189 -1.80 -4.69 5.80
CA SER A 189 -2.42 -4.05 6.96
C SER A 189 -1.52 -2.93 7.45
N GLN A 190 -1.90 -1.68 7.19
CA GLN A 190 -1.08 -0.51 7.48
C GLN A 190 -1.89 0.59 8.14
N ILE A 191 -1.23 1.34 9.03
CA ILE A 191 -1.74 2.58 9.63
C ILE A 191 -0.84 3.72 9.17
N VAL A 192 -1.40 4.65 8.41
CA VAL A 192 -0.68 5.80 7.85
C VAL A 192 -1.12 7.06 8.59
N PRO A 193 -0.29 7.62 9.49
CA PRO A 193 -0.64 8.84 10.18
C PRO A 193 -0.69 10.01 9.22
N LEU A 194 -1.71 10.86 9.31
CA LEU A 194 -1.84 12.05 8.48
C LEU A 194 -0.84 13.14 8.90
N TYR A 195 -0.51 13.21 10.17
CA TYR A 195 0.44 14.19 10.71
C TYR A 195 1.58 13.44 11.38
N GLN A 196 2.82 13.82 11.07
CA GLN A 196 3.97 13.46 11.90
C GLN A 196 4.06 14.50 13.01
N ARG A 197 4.22 14.03 14.23
CA ARG A 197 4.56 14.88 15.38
C ARG A 197 6.00 15.31 15.30
#